data_219a1283a2817e4b2f3557a81dbcb363
#
_entry.id   219a1283a2817e4b2f3557a81dbcb363
#
_cell.length_a   1.000
_cell.length_b   1.000
_cell.length_c   1.000
_cell.angle_alpha   90.00
_cell.angle_beta   90.00
_cell.angle_gamma   90.00
#
_symmetry.space_group_name_H-M   'P 1'
#
loop_
_entity.id
_entity.type
_entity.pdbx_description
1 polymer ?
#
loop_
_entity_poly.entity_id
_entity_poly.type
_entity_poly.pdbx_seq_one_letter_code
_entity_poly.pdbx_strand_id
1 'polypeptide(L)'
;MYDIEIREHPDRAFRKLARKDSMQMEAIAKKVQEIARDPHAYKPLRFPLAGLRRVHIGSYVLLFSIDEARKTIVLEDYEHHDRVYRT
;
A
#
# COMPACT_ATOMS: atom_id res chain seq x y z
N MET A 1 -10.90 9.55 9.67
CA MET A 1 -10.13 9.09 8.48
C MET A 1 -8.66 9.28 8.75
N TYR A 2 -7.83 8.32 8.34
CA TYR A 2 -6.38 8.39 8.54
C TYR A 2 -5.75 9.24 7.45
N ASP A 3 -4.65 9.91 7.80
CA ASP A 3 -3.80 10.56 6.81
C ASP A 3 -2.96 9.52 6.08
N ILE A 4 -2.39 9.89 4.93
CA ILE A 4 -1.58 8.99 4.12
C ILE A 4 -0.17 9.56 3.97
N GLU A 5 0.81 8.73 4.27
CA GLU A 5 2.22 9.02 4.01
C GLU A 5 2.72 7.96 3.03
N ILE A 6 3.50 8.36 2.04
CA ILE A 6 3.99 7.45 1.01
C ILE A 6 5.51 7.41 1.06
N ARG A 7 6.08 6.20 1.26
CA ARG A 7 7.52 6.03 1.21
C ARG A 7 8.05 6.25 -0.20
N GLU A 8 9.35 6.47 -0.30
CA GLU A 8 9.98 6.83 -1.57
C GLU A 8 9.77 5.79 -2.67
N HIS A 9 9.91 4.51 -2.37
CA HIS A 9 9.78 3.46 -3.39
C HIS A 9 8.38 3.41 -3.99
N PRO A 10 7.30 3.27 -3.22
CA PRO A 10 5.97 3.31 -3.81
C PRO A 10 5.64 4.67 -4.44
N ASP A 11 6.15 5.77 -3.90
CA ASP A 11 5.91 7.08 -4.49
C ASP A 11 6.45 7.15 -5.92
N ARG A 12 7.64 6.64 -6.16
CA ARG A 12 8.22 6.59 -7.51
C ARG A 12 7.36 5.74 -8.44
N ALA A 13 6.92 4.58 -7.96
CA ALA A 13 6.07 3.70 -8.75
C ALA A 13 4.76 4.39 -9.12
N PHE A 14 4.15 5.08 -8.19
CA PHE A 14 2.88 5.78 -8.43
C PHE A 14 3.05 6.92 -9.42
N ARG A 15 4.12 7.68 -9.33
CA ARG A 15 4.40 8.77 -10.27
C ARG A 15 4.56 8.24 -11.69
N LYS A 16 5.25 7.11 -11.84
CA LYS A 16 5.43 6.47 -13.14
C LYS A 16 4.11 5.97 -13.70
N LEU A 17 3.30 5.32 -12.86
CA LEU A 17 2.00 4.79 -13.26
C LEU A 17 1.02 5.90 -13.64
N ALA A 18 1.07 7.03 -12.95
CA ALA A 18 0.19 8.15 -13.26
C ALA A 18 0.35 8.61 -14.72
N ARG A 19 1.55 8.41 -15.28
CA ARG A 19 1.81 8.78 -16.69
C ARG A 19 1.61 7.64 -17.67
N LYS A 20 1.89 6.39 -17.24
CA LYS A 20 1.93 5.24 -18.15
C LYS A 20 0.72 4.33 -18.08
N ASP A 21 0.05 4.29 -16.93
CA ASP A 21 -1.08 3.39 -16.73
C ASP A 21 -2.06 4.03 -15.76
N SER A 22 -2.84 4.96 -16.29
CA SER A 22 -3.79 5.73 -15.47
C SER A 22 -4.87 4.84 -14.84
N MET A 23 -5.25 3.75 -15.50
CA MET A 23 -6.26 2.86 -14.93
C MET A 23 -5.75 2.15 -13.68
N GLN A 24 -4.50 1.70 -13.73
CA GLN A 24 -3.90 1.09 -12.54
C GLN A 24 -3.75 2.12 -11.42
N MET A 25 -3.33 3.33 -11.76
CA MET A 25 -3.21 4.39 -10.77
C MET A 25 -4.55 4.73 -10.12
N GLU A 26 -5.63 4.75 -10.90
CA GLU A 26 -6.96 4.96 -10.35
C GLU A 26 -7.36 3.85 -9.37
N ALA A 27 -7.05 2.60 -9.72
CA ALA A 27 -7.33 1.46 -8.84
C ALA A 27 -6.56 1.59 -7.53
N ILE A 28 -5.30 2.02 -7.60
CA ILE A 28 -4.48 2.26 -6.41
C ILE A 28 -5.10 3.36 -5.55
N ALA A 29 -5.44 4.50 -6.15
CA ALA A 29 -6.00 5.63 -5.41
C ALA A 29 -7.30 5.25 -4.71
N LYS A 30 -8.16 4.51 -5.39
CA LYS A 30 -9.41 4.04 -4.81
C LYS A 30 -9.16 3.13 -3.62
N LYS A 31 -8.22 2.20 -3.75
CA LYS A 31 -7.89 1.27 -2.68
C LYS A 31 -7.28 2.00 -1.48
N VAL A 32 -6.43 3.00 -1.73
CA VAL A 32 -5.84 3.80 -0.66
C VAL A 32 -6.92 4.54 0.13
N GLN A 33 -7.95 5.06 -0.53
CA GLN A 33 -9.06 5.69 0.17
C GLN A 33 -9.82 4.70 1.04
N GLU A 34 -10.02 3.48 0.55
CA GLU A 34 -10.67 2.44 1.34
C GLU A 34 -9.85 2.09 2.58
N ILE A 35 -8.54 1.98 2.42
CA ILE A 35 -7.63 1.72 3.54
C ILE A 35 -7.70 2.85 4.57
N ALA A 36 -7.73 4.09 4.12
CA ALA A 36 -7.76 5.25 5.01
C ALA A 36 -9.02 5.30 5.86
N ARG A 37 -10.11 4.73 5.37
CA ARG A 37 -11.37 4.68 6.12
C ARG A 37 -11.36 3.61 7.21
N ASP A 38 -10.76 2.46 6.92
CA ASP A 38 -10.74 1.33 7.85
C ASP A 38 -9.52 0.45 7.63
N PRO A 39 -8.34 0.91 8.09
CA PRO A 39 -7.11 0.15 7.85
C PRO A 39 -7.05 -1.17 8.60
N HIS A 40 -7.81 -1.29 9.69
CA HIS A 40 -7.82 -2.52 10.49
C HIS A 40 -8.62 -3.64 9.85
N ALA A 41 -9.35 -3.37 8.76
CA ALA A 41 -10.05 -4.40 8.02
C ALA A 41 -9.09 -5.33 7.27
N TYR A 42 -7.83 -4.93 7.11
CA TYR A 42 -6.83 -5.69 6.36
C TYR A 42 -5.96 -6.50 7.30
N LYS A 43 -5.65 -7.73 6.90
CA LYS A 43 -4.94 -8.68 7.76
C LYS A 43 -3.48 -8.27 7.99
N PRO A 44 -3.01 -8.29 9.24
CA PRO A 44 -1.57 -8.11 9.48
C PRO A 44 -0.80 -9.33 9.00
N LEU A 45 0.42 -9.10 8.53
CA LEU A 45 1.29 -10.16 8.06
C LEU A 45 2.13 -10.72 9.19
N ARG A 46 2.61 -11.97 9.00
CA ARG A 46 3.48 -12.62 9.95
C ARG A 46 4.94 -12.32 9.62
N PHE A 47 5.82 -12.63 10.57
CA PHE A 47 7.26 -12.55 10.35
C PHE A 47 7.64 -13.20 9.01
N PRO A 48 8.56 -12.63 8.20
CA PRO A 48 9.38 -11.43 8.50
C PRO A 48 8.70 -10.10 8.21
N LEU A 49 7.48 -10.09 7.75
CA LEU A 49 6.75 -8.86 7.38
C LEU A 49 5.81 -8.38 8.50
N ALA A 50 6.10 -8.80 9.75
CA ALA A 50 5.29 -8.42 10.90
C ALA A 50 5.22 -6.89 11.03
N GLY A 51 4.03 -6.39 11.37
CA GLY A 51 3.81 -4.95 11.47
C GLY A 51 3.30 -4.34 10.17
N LEU A 52 3.28 -5.11 9.09
CA LEU A 52 2.74 -4.66 7.81
C LEU A 52 1.39 -5.32 7.54
N ARG A 53 0.61 -4.67 6.71
CA ARG A 53 -0.64 -5.20 6.20
C ARG A 53 -0.57 -5.14 4.68
N ARG A 54 -1.38 -5.96 4.01
CA ARG A 54 -1.33 -6.04 2.55
C ARG A 54 -2.70 -5.88 1.94
N VAL A 55 -2.69 -5.39 0.70
CA VAL A 55 -3.87 -5.41 -0.15
C VAL A 55 -3.44 -5.71 -1.57
N HIS A 56 -4.19 -6.58 -2.24
CA HIS A 56 -3.92 -6.92 -3.62
C HIS A 56 -4.60 -5.92 -4.55
N ILE A 57 -3.86 -5.48 -5.56
CA ILE A 57 -4.38 -4.61 -6.63
C ILE A 57 -3.93 -5.25 -7.93
N GLY A 58 -4.82 -6.07 -8.52
CA GLY A 58 -4.45 -6.89 -9.67
C GLY A 58 -3.33 -7.85 -9.30
N SER A 59 -2.26 -7.86 -10.09
CA SER A 59 -1.09 -8.71 -9.84
C SER A 59 -0.09 -8.08 -8.88
N TYR A 60 -0.40 -6.92 -8.33
CA TYR A 60 0.49 -6.18 -7.45
C TYR A 60 -0.01 -6.25 -6.01
N VAL A 61 0.90 -5.99 -5.10
CA VAL A 61 0.61 -5.96 -3.66
C VAL A 61 1.07 -4.63 -3.11
N LEU A 62 0.18 -3.97 -2.39
CA LEU A 62 0.51 -2.76 -1.64
C LEU A 62 0.67 -3.15 -0.18
N LEU A 63 1.83 -2.84 0.39
CA LEU A 63 2.11 -3.05 1.80
C LEU A 63 2.01 -1.73 2.54
N PHE A 64 1.37 -1.75 3.70
CA PHE A 64 1.25 -0.54 4.50
C PHE A 64 1.34 -0.87 5.99
N SER A 65 1.68 0.14 6.77
CA SER A 65 1.65 0.07 8.23
C SER A 65 0.72 1.16 8.76
N ILE A 66 0.34 1.02 10.01
CA ILE A 66 -0.55 1.97 10.67
C ILE A 66 0.20 2.62 11.83
N ASP A 67 0.32 3.93 11.78
CA ASP A 67 0.87 4.71 12.89
C ASP A 67 -0.30 5.28 13.65
N GLU A 68 -0.71 4.59 14.71
CA GLU A 68 -1.88 4.97 15.50
C GLU A 68 -1.68 6.29 16.23
N ALA A 69 -0.46 6.57 16.68
CA ALA A 69 -0.17 7.81 17.42
C ALA A 69 -0.42 9.02 16.54
N ARG A 70 -0.07 8.91 15.24
CA ARG A 70 -0.23 10.00 14.29
C ARG A 70 -1.49 9.86 13.42
N LYS A 71 -2.25 8.78 13.62
CA LYS A 71 -3.42 8.47 12.77
C LYS A 71 -3.06 8.52 11.29
N THR A 72 -1.96 7.87 10.94
CA THR A 72 -1.38 7.91 9.60
C THR A 72 -1.17 6.49 9.07
N ILE A 73 -1.58 6.27 7.84
CA ILE A 73 -1.28 5.05 7.09
C ILE A 73 0.00 5.33 6.31
N VAL A 74 1.00 4.47 6.49
CA VAL A 74 2.26 4.60 5.76
C VAL A 74 2.30 3.55 4.66
N LEU A 75 2.31 3.98 3.40
CA LEU A 75 2.43 3.08 2.25
C LEU A 75 3.90 2.71 2.12
N GLU A 76 4.23 1.46 2.48
CA GLU A 76 5.62 1.02 2.65
C GLU A 76 6.23 0.50 1.36
N ASP A 77 5.44 -0.24 0.56
CA ASP A 77 5.95 -0.85 -0.65
C ASP A 77 4.83 -1.15 -1.63
N TYR A 78 5.15 -1.18 -2.92
CA TYR A 78 4.22 -1.55 -3.97
C TYR A 78 5.00 -2.35 -5.01
N GLU A 79 4.74 -3.65 -5.09
CA GLU A 79 5.50 -4.57 -5.93
C GLU A 79 4.61 -5.63 -6.53
N HIS A 80 5.05 -6.22 -7.64
CA HIS A 80 4.42 -7.41 -8.18
C HIS A 80 4.45 -8.50 -7.10
N HIS A 81 3.38 -9.28 -6.98
CA HIS A 81 3.25 -10.23 -5.88
C HIS A 81 4.41 -11.25 -5.82
N ASP A 82 5.00 -11.59 -6.97
CA ASP A 82 6.14 -12.51 -7.00
C ASP A 82 7.37 -11.94 -6.29
N ARG A 83 7.51 -10.61 -6.26
CA ARG A 83 8.66 -9.97 -5.61
C ARG A 83 8.45 -9.73 -4.13
N VAL A 84 7.21 -9.42 -3.74
CA VAL A 84 6.90 -9.09 -2.35
C VAL A 84 7.21 -10.24 -1.41
N TYR A 85 6.95 -11.47 -1.85
CA TYR A 85 7.15 -12.66 -1.02
C TYR A 85 8.50 -13.33 -1.21
N ARG A 86 9.39 -12.72 -1.95
CA ARG A 86 10.77 -13.16 -2.07
C ARG A 86 11.59 -12.58 -0.95
N THR A 87 12.20 -13.41 -0.19
CA THR A 87 13.12 -12.97 0.86
C THR A 87 14.47 -13.61 0.64
#